data_628b092912ce092405b81b47421b0620
#
_entry.id   628b092912ce092405b81b47421b0620
#
_cell.length_a   1.000
_cell.length_b   1.000
_cell.length_c   1.000
_cell.angle_alpha   90.00
_cell.angle_beta   90.00
_cell.angle_gamma   90.00
#
_symmetry.space_group_name_H-M   'P 1'
#
loop_
_entity.id
_entity.type
_entity.pdbx_description
1 polymer ?
#
loop_
_entity_poly.entity_id
_entity_poly.type
_entity_poly.pdbx_seq_one_letter_code
_entity_poly.pdbx_strand_id
1 'polypeptide(L)'
;KSFGIIDSLKKEIQKCKLEPRNHKKHEKTDYKLSSKIITSIKNILSHYKIKSSDITCIGFPGITLEHKPSKKRSSYLGDPNMIASKTSLIVISDFRQCDIDAGGEGAPLSAFFHNYINKKRKDFITFINLGGFANITLKSGQKVLGFDTGPANYLIDMWCRRKFNKGFDSGGKLASKGNIHTKLLKNLLNDRYFKIKPPKSTGFEDFNWEWLQKHLSKFKSINRFDVLSTLTYFTIITIADAINEYRPESRQIYFCGGGAK
;
A
#
# COMPACT_ATOMS: atom_id res chain seq x y z
N LYS A 1 20.18 1.15 3.86
CA LYS A 1 20.30 -0.33 3.89
C LYS A 1 18.94 -0.91 4.32
N SER A 2 18.40 -1.89 3.60
CA SER A 2 17.16 -2.58 3.97
C SER A 2 17.47 -3.94 4.59
N PHE A 3 16.72 -4.32 5.63
CA PHE A 3 16.81 -5.62 6.25
C PHE A 3 15.53 -6.41 5.94
N GLY A 4 15.67 -7.52 5.24
CA GLY A 4 14.54 -8.35 4.87
C GLY A 4 13.92 -9.07 6.07
N ILE A 5 12.61 -9.24 6.03
CA ILE A 5 11.89 -10.14 6.94
C ILE A 5 12.05 -11.56 6.39
N ILE A 6 12.40 -12.52 7.26
CA ILE A 6 12.53 -13.93 6.87
C ILE A 6 11.18 -14.51 6.46
N ASP A 7 11.19 -15.48 5.54
CA ASP A 7 9.95 -15.97 4.91
C ASP A 7 8.99 -16.66 5.89
N SER A 8 9.51 -17.31 6.95
CA SER A 8 8.66 -17.84 8.01
C SER A 8 7.84 -16.76 8.72
N LEU A 9 8.46 -15.63 9.05
CA LEU A 9 7.78 -14.51 9.70
C LEU A 9 6.79 -13.82 8.75
N LYS A 10 7.12 -13.72 7.46
CA LYS A 10 6.15 -13.24 6.45
C LYS A 10 4.89 -14.11 6.42
N LYS A 11 5.04 -15.44 6.47
CA LYS A 11 3.90 -16.38 6.51
C LYS A 11 3.07 -16.20 7.80
N GLU A 12 3.72 -16.00 8.94
CA GLU A 12 3.03 -15.75 10.21
C GLU A 12 2.24 -14.42 10.15
N ILE A 13 2.84 -13.35 9.64
CA ILE A 13 2.18 -12.04 9.44
C ILE A 13 0.96 -12.19 8.52
N GLN A 14 1.07 -12.95 7.43
CA GLN A 14 -0.09 -13.19 6.55
C GLN A 14 -1.24 -13.92 7.25
N LYS A 15 -0.94 -14.88 8.13
CA LYS A 15 -1.96 -15.53 8.95
C LYS A 15 -2.64 -14.54 9.91
N CYS A 16 -1.88 -13.64 10.52
CA CYS A 16 -2.46 -12.60 11.38
C CYS A 16 -3.42 -11.68 10.62
N LYS A 17 -3.13 -11.36 9.36
CA LYS A 17 -4.00 -10.55 8.49
C LYS A 17 -5.34 -11.24 8.16
N LEU A 18 -5.38 -12.56 8.17
CA LEU A 18 -6.63 -13.32 7.95
C LEU A 18 -7.56 -13.28 9.17
N GLU A 19 -7.01 -13.10 10.37
CA GLU A 19 -7.75 -13.04 11.63
C GLU A 19 -7.37 -11.78 12.44
N PRO A 20 -7.57 -10.57 11.91
CA PRO A 20 -6.97 -9.33 12.45
C PRO A 20 -7.40 -8.96 13.87
N ARG A 21 -8.44 -9.61 14.40
CA ARG A 21 -8.97 -9.36 15.76
C ARG A 21 -8.54 -10.40 16.79
N ASN A 22 -7.80 -11.42 16.39
CA ASN A 22 -7.36 -12.47 17.30
C ASN A 22 -6.04 -12.11 17.98
N HIS A 23 -6.09 -11.12 18.88
CA HIS A 23 -4.90 -10.58 19.57
C HIS A 23 -4.04 -11.66 20.23
N LYS A 24 -4.65 -12.63 20.93
CA LYS A 24 -3.91 -13.75 21.56
C LYS A 24 -3.08 -14.55 20.56
N LYS A 25 -3.59 -14.74 19.35
CA LYS A 25 -2.88 -15.47 18.27
C LYS A 25 -1.74 -14.64 17.68
N HIS A 26 -1.79 -13.32 17.84
CA HIS A 26 -0.81 -12.39 17.27
C HIS A 26 0.40 -12.16 18.17
N GLU A 27 0.29 -12.32 19.50
CA GLU A 27 1.32 -11.98 20.47
C GLU A 27 2.70 -12.54 20.12
N LYS A 28 2.77 -13.82 19.74
CA LYS A 28 4.04 -14.44 19.33
C LYS A 28 4.63 -13.82 18.07
N THR A 29 3.80 -13.53 17.08
CA THR A 29 4.21 -12.94 15.81
C THR A 29 4.62 -11.49 16.04
N ASP A 30 3.88 -10.78 16.87
CA ASP A 30 4.14 -9.40 17.29
C ASP A 30 5.49 -9.26 17.98
N TYR A 31 5.74 -10.14 18.97
CA TYR A 31 7.03 -10.21 19.65
C TYR A 31 8.19 -10.48 18.69
N LYS A 32 8.04 -11.46 17.78
CA LYS A 32 9.08 -11.78 16.78
C LYS A 32 9.37 -10.62 15.84
N LEU A 33 8.32 -9.95 15.38
CA LEU A 33 8.43 -8.78 14.51
C LEU A 33 9.15 -7.64 15.23
N SER A 34 8.71 -7.30 16.44
CA SER A 34 9.31 -6.24 17.27
C SER A 34 10.78 -6.54 17.59
N SER A 35 11.10 -7.79 17.96
CA SER A 35 12.48 -8.22 18.19
C SER A 35 13.36 -8.07 16.95
N LYS A 36 12.83 -8.41 15.76
CA LYS A 36 13.56 -8.25 14.50
C LYS A 36 13.80 -6.77 14.18
N ILE A 37 12.81 -5.91 14.43
CA ILE A 37 12.93 -4.46 14.25
C ILE A 37 13.99 -3.90 15.19
N ILE A 38 13.96 -4.25 16.48
CA ILE A 38 14.96 -3.83 17.48
C ILE A 38 16.37 -4.22 17.04
N THR A 39 16.55 -5.48 16.64
CA THR A 39 17.85 -5.96 16.12
C THR A 39 18.30 -5.16 14.90
N SER A 40 17.37 -4.86 13.99
CA SER A 40 17.67 -4.08 12.79
C SER A 40 18.08 -2.65 13.12
N ILE A 41 17.40 -2.01 14.08
CA ILE A 41 17.75 -0.66 14.56
C ILE A 41 19.16 -0.67 15.15
N LYS A 42 19.46 -1.59 16.09
CA LYS A 42 20.79 -1.70 16.71
C LYS A 42 21.88 -1.93 15.67
N ASN A 43 21.63 -2.79 14.68
CA ASN A 43 22.57 -3.06 13.60
C ASN A 43 22.81 -1.83 12.70
N ILE A 44 21.78 -1.02 12.42
CA ILE A 44 21.91 0.23 11.66
C ILE A 44 22.78 1.21 12.45
N LEU A 45 22.44 1.47 13.70
CA LEU A 45 23.18 2.41 14.55
C LEU A 45 24.66 2.01 14.67
N SER A 46 24.94 0.73 14.94
CA SER A 46 26.31 0.20 15.01
C SER A 46 27.05 0.32 13.69
N HIS A 47 26.42 -0.12 12.58
CA HIS A 47 27.05 -0.12 11.26
C HIS A 47 27.47 1.28 10.78
N TYR A 48 26.61 2.27 11.04
CA TYR A 48 26.88 3.66 10.66
C TYR A 48 27.53 4.49 11.76
N LYS A 49 27.86 3.86 12.90
CA LYS A 49 28.44 4.52 14.08
C LYS A 49 27.60 5.73 14.58
N ILE A 50 26.28 5.61 14.49
CA ILE A 50 25.33 6.64 14.95
C ILE A 50 25.09 6.43 16.45
N LYS A 51 25.24 7.50 17.24
CA LYS A 51 24.90 7.47 18.67
C LYS A 51 23.39 7.59 18.85
N SER A 52 22.84 6.94 19.88
CA SER A 52 21.40 7.07 20.21
C SER A 52 21.00 8.52 20.50
N SER A 53 21.90 9.32 21.05
CA SER A 53 21.71 10.76 21.27
C SER A 53 21.49 11.57 19.98
N ASP A 54 21.95 11.07 18.85
CA ASP A 54 21.82 11.76 17.56
C ASP A 54 20.46 11.46 16.88
N ILE A 55 19.66 10.56 17.49
CA ILE A 55 18.34 10.17 16.99
C ILE A 55 17.25 10.92 17.76
N THR A 56 16.54 11.78 17.09
CA THR A 56 15.40 12.51 17.68
C THR A 56 14.26 11.57 18.04
N CYS A 57 13.84 10.72 17.11
CA CYS A 57 12.79 9.71 17.32
C CYS A 57 12.77 8.68 16.20
N ILE A 58 12.05 7.59 16.44
CA ILE A 58 11.69 6.57 15.45
C ILE A 58 10.22 6.76 15.09
N GLY A 59 9.90 6.96 13.80
CA GLY A 59 8.54 6.84 13.30
C GLY A 59 8.23 5.38 13.03
N PHE A 60 7.26 4.81 13.73
CA PHE A 60 6.89 3.41 13.62
C PHE A 60 5.42 3.22 13.21
N PRO A 61 5.11 2.96 11.92
CA PRO A 61 3.73 2.78 11.46
C PRO A 61 3.17 1.38 11.74
N GLY A 62 3.99 0.42 12.15
CA GLY A 62 3.61 -0.98 12.26
C GLY A 62 3.28 -1.65 10.92
N ILE A 63 2.88 -2.93 10.97
CA ILE A 63 2.34 -3.65 9.82
C ILE A 63 0.83 -3.72 9.96
N THR A 64 0.10 -3.00 9.13
CA THR A 64 -1.36 -2.93 9.18
C THR A 64 -2.01 -4.31 9.08
N LEU A 65 -2.86 -4.63 10.04
CA LEU A 65 -3.69 -5.83 10.11
C LEU A 65 -5.12 -5.55 9.63
N GLU A 66 -5.73 -4.51 10.18
CA GLU A 66 -7.07 -4.06 9.82
C GLU A 66 -7.06 -2.54 9.63
N HIS A 67 -7.74 -2.07 8.61
CA HIS A 67 -7.95 -0.66 8.36
C HIS A 67 -9.41 -0.43 7.94
N LYS A 68 -10.20 0.08 8.86
CA LYS A 68 -11.64 0.32 8.68
C LYS A 68 -12.04 1.70 9.23
N PRO A 69 -11.76 2.78 8.49
CA PRO A 69 -12.08 4.15 8.92
C PRO A 69 -13.56 4.33 9.24
N SER A 70 -14.46 3.73 8.44
CA SER A 70 -15.91 3.76 8.69
C SER A 70 -16.33 3.19 10.05
N LYS A 71 -15.47 2.36 10.68
CA LYS A 71 -15.63 1.83 12.03
C LYS A 71 -14.69 2.50 13.04
N LYS A 72 -14.10 3.62 12.67
CA LYS A 72 -13.13 4.38 13.46
C LYS A 72 -12.00 3.49 14.02
N ARG A 73 -11.45 2.62 13.17
CA ARG A 73 -10.44 1.66 13.64
C ARG A 73 -9.37 1.34 12.61
N SER A 74 -8.14 1.35 13.11
CA SER A 74 -6.98 0.76 12.45
C SER A 74 -6.16 -0.02 13.47
N SER A 75 -5.62 -1.17 13.09
CA SER A 75 -4.74 -1.97 13.93
C SER A 75 -3.53 -2.47 13.15
N TYR A 76 -2.43 -2.73 13.87
CA TYR A 76 -1.18 -3.15 13.28
C TYR A 76 -0.42 -4.14 14.18
N LEU A 77 0.55 -4.85 13.60
CA LEU A 77 1.56 -5.63 14.32
C LEU A 77 2.81 -4.79 14.56
N GLY A 78 3.48 -5.11 15.65
CA GLY A 78 4.68 -4.46 16.16
C GLY A 78 4.36 -3.62 17.39
N ASP A 79 5.13 -3.85 18.46
CA ASP A 79 4.96 -3.19 19.76
C ASP A 79 5.91 -1.98 19.86
N PRO A 80 5.40 -0.75 19.75
CA PRO A 80 6.21 0.46 19.86
C PRO A 80 6.81 0.64 21.27
N ASN A 81 6.13 0.16 22.32
CA ASN A 81 6.63 0.24 23.69
C ASN A 81 7.84 -0.67 23.89
N MET A 82 7.76 -1.89 23.36
CA MET A 82 8.90 -2.82 23.36
C MET A 82 10.08 -2.25 22.57
N ILE A 83 9.82 -1.63 21.40
CA ILE A 83 10.87 -0.99 20.61
C ILE A 83 11.51 0.15 21.41
N ALA A 84 10.73 1.05 22.01
CA ALA A 84 11.22 2.16 22.81
C ALA A 84 12.07 1.68 23.98
N SER A 85 11.56 0.74 24.79
CA SER A 85 12.24 0.24 25.97
C SER A 85 13.56 -0.49 25.66
N LYS A 86 13.62 -1.25 24.55
CA LYS A 86 14.82 -2.04 24.17
C LYS A 86 15.84 -1.28 23.36
N THR A 87 15.49 -0.11 22.83
CA THR A 87 16.40 0.77 22.08
C THR A 87 16.77 2.02 22.84
N SER A 88 16.04 2.39 23.90
CA SER A 88 16.14 3.64 24.64
C SER A 88 15.94 4.87 23.73
N LEU A 89 15.11 4.72 22.68
CA LEU A 89 14.79 5.79 21.74
C LEU A 89 13.31 6.16 21.87
N ILE A 90 12.99 7.42 21.59
CA ILE A 90 11.61 7.87 21.47
C ILE A 90 10.99 7.20 20.24
N VAL A 91 9.81 6.58 20.40
CA VAL A 91 9.05 5.97 19.30
C VAL A 91 7.71 6.68 19.15
N ILE A 92 7.44 7.17 17.96
CA ILE A 92 6.15 7.77 17.57
C ILE A 92 5.41 6.74 16.72
N SER A 93 4.18 6.41 17.11
CA SER A 93 3.35 5.36 16.47
C SER A 93 1.90 5.82 16.33
N ASP A 94 1.01 4.91 15.98
CA ASP A 94 -0.45 5.10 15.86
C ASP A 94 -0.90 6.15 14.83
N PHE A 95 -0.06 6.47 13.86
CA PHE A 95 -0.34 7.51 12.86
C PHE A 95 -1.72 7.40 12.20
N ARG A 96 -2.16 6.17 11.87
CA ARG A 96 -3.45 5.94 11.21
C ARG A 96 -4.62 6.16 12.16
N GLN A 97 -4.51 5.63 13.38
CA GLN A 97 -5.57 5.76 14.38
C GLN A 97 -5.71 7.23 14.80
N CYS A 98 -4.60 7.94 15.01
CA CYS A 98 -4.62 9.37 15.33
C CYS A 98 -5.32 10.20 14.24
N ASP A 99 -5.08 9.90 12.96
CA ASP A 99 -5.75 10.58 11.85
C ASP A 99 -7.26 10.26 11.81
N ILE A 100 -7.64 8.99 12.04
CA ILE A 100 -9.05 8.55 12.13
C ILE A 100 -9.76 9.22 13.29
N ASP A 101 -9.12 9.33 14.45
CA ASP A 101 -9.69 9.97 15.65
C ASP A 101 -9.89 11.47 15.43
N ALA A 102 -9.04 12.08 14.60
CA ALA A 102 -9.18 13.46 14.16
C ALA A 102 -10.21 13.66 13.01
N GLY A 103 -10.90 12.59 12.57
CA GLY A 103 -11.90 12.63 11.51
C GLY A 103 -11.38 12.37 10.10
N GLY A 104 -10.11 11.95 9.95
CA GLY A 104 -9.52 11.53 8.68
C GLY A 104 -9.78 10.06 8.35
N GLU A 105 -9.25 9.63 7.22
CA GLU A 105 -9.36 8.24 6.72
C GLU A 105 -8.19 7.34 7.17
N GLY A 106 -7.16 7.89 7.82
CA GLY A 106 -5.95 7.15 8.21
C GLY A 106 -5.08 6.64 7.06
N ALA A 107 -5.50 6.87 5.83
CA ALA A 107 -4.78 6.50 4.60
C ALA A 107 -5.28 7.31 3.40
N PRO A 108 -4.41 7.65 2.45
CA PRO A 108 -2.95 7.47 2.47
C PRO A 108 -2.22 8.58 3.25
N LEU A 109 -1.43 8.21 4.25
CA LEU A 109 -0.64 9.19 5.05
C LEU A 109 0.48 9.86 4.24
N SER A 110 0.87 9.29 3.11
CA SER A 110 1.86 9.88 2.20
C SER A 110 1.45 11.26 1.68
N ALA A 111 0.16 11.55 1.59
CA ALA A 111 -0.35 12.84 1.15
C ALA A 111 0.13 13.98 2.06
N PHE A 112 0.16 13.76 3.37
CA PHE A 112 0.69 14.70 4.33
C PHE A 112 2.19 14.98 4.10
N PHE A 113 2.99 13.93 3.93
CA PHE A 113 4.41 14.04 3.64
C PHE A 113 4.67 14.76 2.30
N HIS A 114 3.95 14.40 1.26
CA HIS A 114 4.07 15.06 -0.05
C HIS A 114 3.75 16.56 0.06
N ASN A 115 2.74 16.93 0.85
CA ASN A 115 2.43 18.34 1.11
C ASN A 115 3.57 19.04 1.84
N TYR A 116 4.10 18.41 2.88
CA TYR A 116 5.16 18.97 3.71
C TYR A 116 6.43 19.28 2.89
N ILE A 117 6.95 18.31 2.13
CA ILE A 117 8.18 18.48 1.34
C ILE A 117 8.00 19.47 0.17
N ASN A 118 6.76 19.71 -0.26
CA ASN A 118 6.43 20.66 -1.33
C ASN A 118 5.69 21.92 -0.83
N LYS A 119 5.80 22.23 0.47
CA LYS A 119 5.05 23.33 1.11
C LYS A 119 5.23 24.69 0.40
N LYS A 120 6.44 24.96 -0.10
CA LYS A 120 6.75 26.22 -0.78
C LYS A 120 6.31 26.26 -2.25
N ARG A 121 5.95 25.12 -2.84
CA ARG A 121 5.55 25.04 -4.26
C ARG A 121 4.07 25.31 -4.41
N LYS A 122 3.74 26.18 -5.38
CA LYS A 122 2.36 26.54 -5.72
C LYS A 122 1.82 25.78 -6.93
N ASP A 123 2.67 24.99 -7.59
CA ASP A 123 2.34 24.26 -8.81
C ASP A 123 1.31 23.16 -8.56
N PHE A 124 0.65 22.74 -9.64
CA PHE A 124 -0.17 21.52 -9.66
C PHE A 124 0.73 20.29 -9.78
N ILE A 125 0.84 19.52 -8.70
CA ILE A 125 1.73 18.39 -8.62
C ILE A 125 0.92 17.13 -8.26
N THR A 126 1.19 16.05 -8.97
CA THR A 126 0.64 14.72 -8.67
C THR A 126 1.75 13.76 -8.26
N PHE A 127 1.58 13.11 -7.12
CA PHE A 127 2.40 11.97 -6.71
C PHE A 127 1.58 10.70 -6.85
N ILE A 128 2.17 9.69 -7.47
CA ILE A 128 1.55 8.37 -7.69
C ILE A 128 2.43 7.34 -7.02
N ASN A 129 1.91 6.65 -6.01
CA ASN A 129 2.60 5.53 -5.39
C ASN A 129 2.04 4.22 -5.95
N LEU A 130 2.90 3.46 -6.65
CA LEU A 130 2.60 2.16 -7.22
C LEU A 130 3.07 1.05 -6.27
N GLY A 131 2.31 0.83 -5.19
CA GLY A 131 2.48 -0.26 -4.24
C GLY A 131 1.67 -1.50 -4.63
N GLY A 132 1.21 -2.26 -3.65
CA GLY A 132 0.20 -3.29 -3.87
C GLY A 132 -1.12 -2.69 -4.34
N PHE A 133 -1.49 -1.57 -3.73
CA PHE A 133 -2.55 -0.66 -4.16
C PHE A 133 -1.90 0.65 -4.62
N ALA A 134 -2.53 1.30 -5.60
CA ALA A 134 -2.10 2.61 -6.05
C ALA A 134 -2.81 3.70 -5.25
N ASN A 135 -2.05 4.67 -4.79
CA ASN A 135 -2.61 5.90 -4.24
C ASN A 135 -2.00 7.12 -4.91
N ILE A 136 -2.80 8.17 -4.95
CA ILE A 136 -2.37 9.45 -5.51
C ILE A 136 -2.44 10.54 -4.45
N THR A 137 -1.57 11.52 -4.60
CA THR A 137 -1.63 12.81 -3.91
C THR A 137 -1.68 13.90 -4.95
N LEU A 138 -2.76 14.66 -4.94
CA LEU A 138 -3.02 15.78 -5.81
C LEU A 138 -2.83 17.07 -5.02
N LYS A 139 -1.82 17.86 -5.38
CA LYS A 139 -1.49 19.11 -4.69
C LYS A 139 -1.75 20.30 -5.60
N SER A 140 -2.45 21.31 -5.07
CA SER A 140 -2.71 22.59 -5.71
C SER A 140 -2.57 23.72 -4.68
N GLY A 141 -1.48 24.44 -4.70
CA GLY A 141 -1.17 25.42 -3.66
C GLY A 141 -1.14 24.79 -2.28
N GLN A 142 -2.01 25.23 -1.37
CA GLN A 142 -2.17 24.67 -0.03
C GLN A 142 -3.17 23.49 0.03
N LYS A 143 -3.95 23.28 -1.02
CA LYS A 143 -4.93 22.21 -1.06
C LYS A 143 -4.27 20.90 -1.44
N VAL A 144 -4.56 19.85 -0.68
CA VAL A 144 -4.06 18.51 -0.93
C VAL A 144 -5.22 17.53 -0.83
N LEU A 145 -5.31 16.65 -1.82
CA LEU A 145 -6.24 15.54 -1.83
C LEU A 145 -5.44 14.24 -2.04
N GLY A 146 -5.57 13.30 -1.11
CA GLY A 146 -4.94 11.99 -1.21
C GLY A 146 -5.98 10.89 -1.09
N PHE A 147 -5.91 9.88 -1.96
CA PHE A 147 -6.80 8.71 -1.91
C PHE A 147 -6.24 7.54 -2.71
N ASP A 148 -6.78 6.35 -2.47
CA ASP A 148 -6.42 5.15 -3.22
C ASP A 148 -7.22 5.10 -4.53
N THR A 149 -6.52 4.87 -5.66
CA THR A 149 -7.17 4.76 -6.97
C THR A 149 -7.66 3.34 -7.26
N GLY A 150 -7.12 2.34 -6.56
CA GLY A 150 -7.49 0.95 -6.71
C GLY A 150 -6.32 -0.02 -6.60
N PRO A 151 -6.51 -1.28 -6.97
CA PRO A 151 -5.43 -2.26 -6.97
C PRO A 151 -4.37 -1.93 -8.02
N ALA A 152 -3.11 -2.21 -7.66
CA ALA A 152 -1.96 -2.09 -8.54
C ALA A 152 -1.21 -3.43 -8.58
N ASN A 153 0.03 -3.48 -8.07
CA ASN A 153 0.82 -4.70 -8.14
C ASN A 153 0.20 -5.89 -7.39
N TYR A 154 -0.70 -5.66 -6.44
CA TYR A 154 -1.27 -6.75 -5.65
C TYR A 154 -2.00 -7.80 -6.50
N LEU A 155 -2.90 -7.38 -7.40
CA LEU A 155 -3.61 -8.30 -8.29
C LEU A 155 -2.67 -8.89 -9.35
N ILE A 156 -1.75 -8.09 -9.89
CA ILE A 156 -0.74 -8.50 -10.87
C ILE A 156 0.15 -9.60 -10.27
N ASP A 157 0.73 -9.38 -9.10
CA ASP A 157 1.59 -10.34 -8.41
C ASP A 157 0.84 -11.60 -7.98
N MET A 158 -0.40 -11.44 -7.53
CA MET A 158 -1.26 -12.55 -7.16
C MET A 158 -1.55 -13.44 -8.38
N TRP A 159 -1.85 -12.84 -9.54
CA TRP A 159 -2.03 -13.56 -10.80
C TRP A 159 -0.73 -14.24 -11.25
N CYS A 160 0.41 -13.56 -11.16
CA CYS A 160 1.73 -14.12 -11.48
C CYS A 160 2.05 -15.36 -10.63
N ARG A 161 1.82 -15.28 -9.31
CA ARG A 161 2.05 -16.43 -8.42
C ARG A 161 1.18 -17.63 -8.77
N ARG A 162 -0.10 -17.39 -9.07
CA ARG A 162 -1.07 -18.48 -9.32
C ARG A 162 -1.00 -19.09 -10.72
N LYS A 163 -0.67 -18.28 -11.73
CA LYS A 163 -0.77 -18.70 -13.13
C LYS A 163 0.57 -18.86 -13.83
N PHE A 164 1.64 -18.31 -13.28
CA PHE A 164 2.98 -18.37 -13.87
C PHE A 164 4.04 -18.92 -12.92
N ASN A 165 3.69 -19.22 -11.67
CA ASN A 165 4.61 -19.64 -10.60
C ASN A 165 5.78 -18.65 -10.43
N LYS A 166 5.48 -17.34 -10.53
CA LYS A 166 6.43 -16.25 -10.36
C LYS A 166 5.92 -15.28 -9.30
N GLY A 167 6.83 -14.66 -8.54
CA GLY A 167 6.49 -13.72 -7.48
C GLY A 167 5.79 -12.47 -8.00
N PHE A 168 6.24 -11.97 -9.16
CA PHE A 168 5.77 -10.75 -9.83
C PHE A 168 6.16 -10.78 -11.32
N ASP A 169 5.64 -9.81 -12.09
CA ASP A 169 6.01 -9.61 -13.50
C ASP A 169 7.15 -8.60 -13.63
N SER A 170 8.38 -9.11 -13.76
CA SER A 170 9.56 -8.26 -13.86
C SER A 170 9.59 -7.47 -15.17
N GLY A 171 9.47 -6.15 -15.07
CA GLY A 171 9.50 -5.25 -16.22
C GLY A 171 8.34 -5.46 -17.20
N GLY A 172 7.20 -6.00 -16.76
CA GLY A 172 6.02 -6.22 -17.60
C GLY A 172 6.20 -7.28 -18.69
N LYS A 173 7.22 -8.13 -18.58
CA LYS A 173 7.59 -9.12 -19.63
C LYS A 173 6.54 -10.19 -19.88
N LEU A 174 5.69 -10.48 -18.92
CA LEU A 174 4.58 -11.42 -19.11
C LEU A 174 3.33 -10.70 -19.63
N ALA A 175 3.02 -9.53 -19.06
CA ALA A 175 1.90 -8.72 -19.49
C ALA A 175 2.03 -8.30 -20.96
N SER A 176 3.24 -7.97 -21.43
CA SER A 176 3.50 -7.60 -22.83
C SER A 176 3.25 -8.70 -23.85
N LYS A 177 3.06 -9.95 -23.42
CA LYS A 177 2.72 -11.10 -24.30
C LYS A 177 1.23 -11.27 -24.48
N GLY A 178 0.40 -10.53 -23.77
CA GLY A 178 -1.05 -10.58 -23.86
C GLY A 178 -1.64 -9.32 -24.46
N ASN A 179 -2.92 -9.42 -24.81
CA ASN A 179 -3.73 -8.30 -25.27
C ASN A 179 -4.70 -7.86 -24.18
N ILE A 180 -5.10 -6.60 -24.21
CA ILE A 180 -6.11 -6.07 -23.30
C ILE A 180 -7.47 -6.66 -23.68
N HIS A 181 -8.07 -7.41 -22.74
CA HIS A 181 -9.41 -7.95 -22.93
C HIS A 181 -10.46 -6.89 -22.54
N THR A 182 -10.93 -6.12 -23.49
CA THR A 182 -11.77 -4.92 -23.29
C THR A 182 -13.05 -5.19 -22.49
N LYS A 183 -13.71 -6.33 -22.69
CA LYS A 183 -14.93 -6.69 -21.93
C LYS A 183 -14.60 -6.98 -20.46
N LEU A 184 -13.48 -7.64 -20.18
CA LEU A 184 -13.00 -7.83 -18.79
C LEU A 184 -12.66 -6.49 -18.16
N LEU A 185 -11.89 -5.64 -18.84
CA LEU A 185 -11.54 -4.31 -18.36
C LEU A 185 -12.78 -3.49 -17.97
N LYS A 186 -13.76 -3.40 -18.85
CA LYS A 186 -15.04 -2.71 -18.56
C LYS A 186 -15.76 -3.31 -17.37
N ASN A 187 -15.72 -4.64 -17.21
CA ASN A 187 -16.35 -5.31 -16.09
C ASN A 187 -15.63 -5.00 -14.76
N LEU A 188 -14.30 -4.94 -14.73
CA LEU A 188 -13.50 -4.55 -13.57
C LEU A 188 -13.75 -3.09 -13.17
N LEU A 189 -13.74 -2.18 -14.14
CA LEU A 189 -13.98 -0.74 -13.93
C LEU A 189 -15.41 -0.43 -13.46
N ASN A 190 -16.37 -1.31 -13.69
CA ASN A 190 -17.75 -1.12 -13.22
C ASN A 190 -17.93 -1.47 -11.73
N ASP A 191 -16.89 -1.83 -11.00
CA ASP A 191 -16.99 -2.05 -9.56
C ASP A 191 -17.42 -0.77 -8.84
N ARG A 192 -18.21 -0.94 -7.77
CA ARG A 192 -18.76 0.17 -6.97
C ARG A 192 -17.68 1.09 -6.40
N TYR A 193 -16.49 0.56 -6.11
CA TYR A 193 -15.38 1.33 -5.55
C TYR A 193 -15.01 2.52 -6.45
N PHE A 194 -15.01 2.34 -7.77
CA PHE A 194 -14.62 3.39 -8.72
C PHE A 194 -15.65 4.51 -8.84
N LYS A 195 -16.86 4.31 -8.31
CA LYS A 195 -17.94 5.33 -8.24
C LYS A 195 -17.89 6.14 -6.95
N ILE A 196 -17.10 5.74 -5.97
CA ILE A 196 -16.95 6.46 -4.70
C ILE A 196 -16.05 7.68 -4.92
N LYS A 197 -16.52 8.86 -4.47
CA LYS A 197 -15.71 10.09 -4.49
C LYS A 197 -14.69 10.08 -3.35
N PRO A 198 -13.51 10.71 -3.54
CA PRO A 198 -12.57 10.93 -2.45
C PRO A 198 -13.17 11.81 -1.32
N PRO A 199 -12.70 11.61 -0.06
CA PRO A 199 -11.62 10.69 0.33
C PRO A 199 -12.09 9.23 0.31
N LYS A 200 -11.23 8.32 -0.15
CA LYS A 200 -11.48 6.87 -0.16
C LYS A 200 -10.20 6.09 -0.03
N SER A 201 -10.28 4.94 0.62
CA SER A 201 -9.19 3.99 0.74
C SER A 201 -9.66 2.58 0.42
N THR A 202 -8.75 1.69 0.08
CA THR A 202 -9.03 0.29 -0.23
C THR A 202 -7.84 -0.61 0.09
N GLY A 203 -8.08 -1.93 0.07
CA GLY A 203 -7.08 -2.92 0.39
C GLY A 203 -7.42 -4.30 -0.15
N PHE A 204 -6.69 -5.30 0.34
CA PHE A 204 -6.87 -6.69 -0.05
C PHE A 204 -8.22 -7.29 0.43
N GLU A 205 -8.91 -6.64 1.33
CA GLU A 205 -10.26 -6.97 1.77
C GLU A 205 -11.29 -6.74 0.67
N ASP A 206 -11.09 -5.72 -0.16
CA ASP A 206 -11.99 -5.37 -1.26
C ASP A 206 -11.57 -6.05 -2.56
N PHE A 207 -10.27 -6.00 -2.88
CA PHE A 207 -9.70 -6.53 -4.12
C PHE A 207 -8.80 -7.73 -3.82
N ASN A 208 -9.34 -8.93 -3.90
CA ASN A 208 -8.68 -10.19 -3.60
C ASN A 208 -8.88 -11.22 -4.71
N TRP A 209 -8.50 -12.47 -4.45
CA TRP A 209 -8.65 -13.56 -5.42
C TRP A 209 -10.11 -13.86 -5.72
N GLU A 210 -10.95 -13.87 -4.72
CA GLU A 210 -12.38 -14.13 -4.81
C GLU A 210 -13.07 -13.06 -5.67
N TRP A 211 -12.71 -11.79 -5.45
CA TRP A 211 -13.16 -10.67 -6.27
C TRP A 211 -12.76 -10.87 -7.74
N LEU A 212 -11.48 -11.17 -8.00
CA LEU A 212 -11.00 -11.37 -9.37
C LEU A 212 -11.68 -12.58 -10.04
N GLN A 213 -11.83 -13.70 -9.32
CA GLN A 213 -12.52 -14.88 -9.85
C GLN A 213 -13.97 -14.59 -10.20
N LYS A 214 -14.70 -13.85 -9.38
CA LYS A 214 -16.08 -13.41 -9.66
C LYS A 214 -16.18 -12.63 -10.97
N HIS A 215 -15.19 -11.79 -11.26
CA HIS A 215 -15.17 -11.07 -12.54
C HIS A 215 -14.79 -11.98 -13.71
N LEU A 216 -13.82 -12.87 -13.53
CA LEU A 216 -13.38 -13.80 -14.55
C LEU A 216 -14.43 -14.86 -14.91
N SER A 217 -15.26 -15.31 -13.95
CA SER A 217 -16.30 -16.33 -14.17
C SER A 217 -17.35 -15.94 -15.20
N LYS A 218 -17.47 -14.65 -15.50
CA LYS A 218 -18.38 -14.14 -16.55
C LYS A 218 -17.87 -14.37 -17.97
N PHE A 219 -16.64 -14.86 -18.12
CA PHE A 219 -16.01 -15.07 -19.42
C PHE A 219 -15.56 -16.51 -19.57
N LYS A 220 -15.88 -17.11 -20.72
CA LYS A 220 -15.34 -18.42 -21.09
C LYS A 220 -13.87 -18.24 -21.48
N SER A 221 -12.97 -18.90 -20.78
CA SER A 221 -11.55 -19.07 -21.15
C SER A 221 -10.86 -17.81 -21.71
N ILE A 222 -10.28 -16.99 -20.81
CA ILE A 222 -9.36 -15.91 -21.21
C ILE A 222 -7.92 -16.40 -21.07
N ASN A 223 -7.08 -16.12 -22.06
CA ASN A 223 -5.66 -16.41 -21.99
C ASN A 223 -5.03 -15.75 -20.75
N ARG A 224 -4.17 -16.48 -20.04
CA ARG A 224 -3.54 -15.99 -18.82
C ARG A 224 -2.69 -14.73 -19.01
N PHE A 225 -2.11 -14.55 -20.20
CA PHE A 225 -1.36 -13.33 -20.55
C PHE A 225 -2.30 -12.15 -20.77
N ASP A 226 -3.46 -12.37 -21.39
CA ASP A 226 -4.46 -11.33 -21.62
C ASP A 226 -5.07 -10.84 -20.30
N VAL A 227 -5.30 -11.75 -19.33
CA VAL A 227 -5.72 -11.34 -17.98
C VAL A 227 -4.66 -10.47 -17.35
N LEU A 228 -3.37 -10.87 -17.41
CA LEU A 228 -2.29 -10.08 -16.81
C LEU A 228 -2.14 -8.72 -17.47
N SER A 229 -2.18 -8.65 -18.80
CA SER A 229 -2.17 -7.40 -19.56
C SER A 229 -3.34 -6.51 -19.18
N THR A 230 -4.53 -7.09 -19.04
CA THR A 230 -5.74 -6.35 -18.65
C THR A 230 -5.64 -5.80 -17.22
N LEU A 231 -5.10 -6.56 -16.26
CA LEU A 231 -4.89 -6.11 -14.89
C LEU A 231 -3.86 -4.97 -14.81
N THR A 232 -2.80 -5.05 -15.61
CA THR A 232 -1.79 -3.98 -15.71
C THR A 232 -2.43 -2.71 -16.28
N TYR A 233 -3.19 -2.82 -17.36
CA TYR A 233 -3.86 -1.68 -17.96
C TYR A 233 -4.99 -1.12 -17.08
N PHE A 234 -5.67 -1.98 -16.31
CA PHE A 234 -6.65 -1.57 -15.31
C PHE A 234 -6.05 -0.63 -14.25
N THR A 235 -4.86 -0.94 -13.76
CA THR A 235 -4.12 -0.04 -12.86
C THR A 235 -3.84 1.32 -13.51
N ILE A 236 -3.42 1.31 -14.78
CA ILE A 236 -3.11 2.56 -15.51
C ILE A 236 -4.36 3.42 -15.67
N ILE A 237 -5.47 2.82 -16.09
CA ILE A 237 -6.73 3.56 -16.34
C ILE A 237 -7.29 4.14 -15.04
N THR A 238 -7.33 3.38 -13.94
CA THR A 238 -7.86 3.90 -12.67
C THR A 238 -7.08 5.09 -12.14
N ILE A 239 -5.76 5.14 -12.39
CA ILE A 239 -4.92 6.28 -12.05
C ILE A 239 -5.17 7.46 -13.01
N ALA A 240 -5.20 7.18 -14.31
CA ALA A 240 -5.42 8.22 -15.32
C ALA A 240 -6.79 8.90 -15.16
N ASP A 241 -7.84 8.12 -14.94
CA ASP A 241 -9.20 8.63 -14.72
C ASP A 241 -9.23 9.51 -13.46
N ALA A 242 -8.56 9.09 -12.38
CA ALA A 242 -8.49 9.88 -11.15
C ALA A 242 -7.78 11.23 -11.36
N ILE A 243 -6.69 11.25 -12.14
CA ILE A 243 -5.99 12.51 -12.47
C ILE A 243 -6.89 13.40 -13.33
N ASN A 244 -7.49 12.85 -14.36
CA ASN A 244 -8.34 13.61 -15.30
C ASN A 244 -9.59 14.18 -14.60
N GLU A 245 -10.17 13.45 -13.65
CA GLU A 245 -11.35 13.89 -12.91
C GLU A 245 -11.03 14.98 -11.88
N TYR A 246 -9.92 14.84 -11.15
CA TYR A 246 -9.67 15.70 -9.99
C TYR A 246 -8.57 16.74 -10.19
N ARG A 247 -7.65 16.55 -11.15
CA ARG A 247 -6.55 17.49 -11.45
C ARG A 247 -6.05 17.37 -12.88
N PRO A 248 -6.87 17.65 -13.91
CA PRO A 248 -6.46 17.56 -15.31
C PRO A 248 -5.32 18.55 -15.64
N GLU A 249 -5.16 19.61 -14.85
CA GLU A 249 -4.10 20.63 -14.98
C GLU A 249 -2.74 20.19 -14.41
N SER A 250 -2.62 19.01 -13.83
CA SER A 250 -1.35 18.49 -13.29
C SER A 250 -0.32 18.32 -14.40
N ARG A 251 0.75 19.11 -14.33
CA ARG A 251 1.85 19.09 -15.31
C ARG A 251 3.09 18.36 -14.82
N GLN A 252 3.17 18.12 -13.52
CA GLN A 252 4.29 17.41 -12.90
C GLN A 252 3.75 16.18 -12.18
N ILE A 253 4.13 15.02 -12.68
CA ILE A 253 3.72 13.73 -12.14
C ILE A 253 4.96 12.98 -11.66
N TYR A 254 4.98 12.62 -10.39
CA TYR A 254 6.06 11.86 -9.77
C TYR A 254 5.58 10.45 -9.42
N PHE A 255 6.30 9.46 -9.93
CA PHE A 255 6.04 8.06 -9.62
C PHE A 255 6.96 7.57 -8.50
N CYS A 256 6.41 6.79 -7.57
CA CYS A 256 7.14 6.11 -6.51
C CYS A 256 6.54 4.72 -6.26
N GLY A 257 7.15 3.97 -5.33
CA GLY A 257 6.75 2.59 -5.06
C GLY A 257 7.45 1.56 -5.92
N GLY A 258 7.18 0.28 -5.65
CA GLY A 258 7.83 -0.85 -6.31
C GLY A 258 7.49 -0.98 -7.80
N GLY A 259 6.30 -0.54 -8.21
CA GLY A 259 5.84 -0.58 -9.60
C GLY A 259 6.35 0.58 -10.48
N ALA A 260 7.10 1.51 -9.90
CA ALA A 260 7.72 2.62 -10.63
C ALA A 260 9.12 2.30 -11.18
N LYS A 261 9.59 1.06 -11.04
CA LYS A 261 10.92 0.58 -11.45
C LYS A 261 10.89 -0.02 -12.84
#